data_cb0c17767fd24e1c8778759b60d73b34
#
_entry.id   cb0c17767fd24e1c8778759b60d73b34
#
_cell.length_a   1.000
_cell.length_b   1.000
_cell.length_c   1.000
_cell.angle_alpha   90.00
_cell.angle_beta   90.00
_cell.angle_gamma   90.00
#
_symmetry.space_group_name_H-M   'P 1'
#
loop_
_entity.id
_entity.type
_entity.pdbx_description
1 polymer ?
#
loop_
_entity_poly.entity_id
_entity_poly.type
_entity_poly.pdbx_seq_one_letter_code
_entity_poly.pdbx_strand_id
1 'polypeptide(L)'
;MLYEIAEATRRFLDLLDEGQRAAAVRDVADDDLRRTWAYTPGPRPGLVLGDLDRAQRKAVHGLLACVLSPHAYAQAAGVMALEDVLDDREGGRRDRHQGDYWTVLLGEPGSDEPWGWRVEGHHLSVSVVVADGRVSATPFFLGANPARVTYRGRTVSQPLRLEEELARELLDRMGRTARGLAVVSDQPPPDLYTGNDSRVGDIEPRGVTPAQLDRASRGLLVGLVRFYLDRLHSDLADEEFDALDLDRLHFAWQGSASRGAGHYYRIQGPELLIEYDNTDNEANHAHTVWRRRSGDFGDDLLAAHRAAVRHE
;
A
#
# COMPACT_ATOMS: atom_id res chain seq x y z
N MET A 1 7.70 -2.77 19.00
CA MET A 1 6.79 -2.41 17.91
C MET A 1 5.50 -1.73 18.39
N LEU A 2 4.52 -2.42 19.02
CA LEU A 2 3.23 -1.80 19.45
C LEU A 2 3.39 -0.54 20.30
N TYR A 3 4.28 -0.59 21.30
CA TYR A 3 4.62 0.56 22.13
C TYR A 3 5.11 1.75 21.29
N GLU A 4 5.95 1.51 20.29
CA GLU A 4 6.51 2.55 19.42
C GLU A 4 5.44 3.18 18.54
N ILE A 5 4.49 2.37 18.02
CA ILE A 5 3.36 2.88 17.22
C ILE A 5 2.45 3.76 18.10
N ALA A 6 2.11 3.27 19.31
CA ALA A 6 1.29 4.03 20.25
C ALA A 6 1.96 5.34 20.69
N GLU A 7 3.26 5.30 20.98
CA GLU A 7 4.05 6.47 21.38
C GLU A 7 4.17 7.51 20.25
N ALA A 8 4.41 7.06 19.01
CA ALA A 8 4.44 7.95 17.85
C ALA A 8 3.07 8.63 17.63
N THR A 9 1.98 7.88 17.82
CA THR A 9 0.62 8.40 17.65
C THR A 9 0.24 9.37 18.76
N ARG A 10 0.56 9.07 20.02
CA ARG A 10 0.37 10.01 21.15
C ARG A 10 1.18 11.28 20.94
N ARG A 11 2.45 11.16 20.56
CA ARG A 11 3.31 12.31 20.27
C ARG A 11 2.72 13.22 19.20
N PHE A 12 2.11 12.68 18.16
CA PHE A 12 1.40 13.50 17.17
C PHE A 12 0.21 14.21 17.81
N LEU A 13 -0.65 13.49 18.56
CA LEU A 13 -1.80 14.06 19.25
C LEU A 13 -1.43 15.19 20.22
N ASP A 14 -0.32 15.06 20.95
CA ASP A 14 0.13 16.06 21.95
C ASP A 14 0.59 17.38 21.32
N LEU A 15 0.92 17.35 20.01
CA LEU A 15 1.27 18.55 19.25
C LEU A 15 0.06 19.30 18.67
N LEU A 16 -1.15 18.71 18.73
CA LEU A 16 -2.34 19.28 18.14
C LEU A 16 -3.06 20.22 19.12
N ASP A 17 -3.52 21.36 18.64
CA ASP A 17 -4.47 22.17 19.38
C ASP A 17 -5.86 21.52 19.43
N GLU A 18 -6.80 22.11 20.17
CA GLU A 18 -8.15 21.56 20.35
C GLU A 18 -8.92 21.43 19.02
N GLY A 19 -8.83 22.44 18.16
CA GLY A 19 -9.47 22.44 16.85
C GLY A 19 -8.89 21.38 15.91
N GLN A 20 -7.56 21.28 15.86
CA GLN A 20 -6.87 20.27 15.10
C GLN A 20 -7.17 18.85 15.60
N ARG A 21 -7.20 18.65 16.92
CA ARG A 21 -7.54 17.35 17.53
C ARG A 21 -8.98 16.95 17.17
N ALA A 22 -9.94 17.86 17.25
CA ALA A 22 -11.32 17.63 16.84
C ALA A 22 -11.46 17.31 15.35
N ALA A 23 -10.59 17.87 14.50
CA ALA A 23 -10.55 17.56 13.07
C ALA A 23 -9.84 16.24 12.74
N ALA A 24 -8.85 15.83 13.53
CA ALA A 24 -8.03 14.65 13.28
C ALA A 24 -8.66 13.36 13.80
N VAL A 25 -9.27 13.37 15.00
CA VAL A 25 -9.73 12.16 15.69
C VAL A 25 -11.15 11.79 15.29
N ARG A 26 -11.36 10.52 14.98
CA ARG A 26 -12.64 9.91 14.62
C ARG A 26 -12.85 8.62 15.41
N ASP A 27 -14.10 8.18 15.43
CA ASP A 27 -14.44 6.88 16.04
C ASP A 27 -13.91 5.73 15.15
N VAL A 28 -13.22 4.76 15.75
CA VAL A 28 -12.76 3.55 15.06
C VAL A 28 -13.94 2.67 14.62
N ALA A 29 -15.08 2.78 15.28
CA ALA A 29 -16.31 2.06 14.95
C ALA A 29 -17.06 2.69 13.74
N ASP A 30 -16.66 3.86 13.26
CA ASP A 30 -17.13 4.42 11.99
C ASP A 30 -16.56 3.61 10.81
N ASP A 31 -17.24 2.51 10.50
CA ASP A 31 -16.85 1.57 9.47
C ASP A 31 -16.78 2.22 8.08
N ASP A 32 -17.67 3.18 7.79
CA ASP A 32 -17.68 3.87 6.48
C ASP A 32 -16.44 4.73 6.33
N LEU A 33 -16.09 5.55 7.34
CA LEU A 33 -14.88 6.37 7.31
C LEU A 33 -13.62 5.48 7.30
N ARG A 34 -13.58 4.44 8.14
CA ARG A 34 -12.42 3.56 8.26
C ARG A 34 -12.11 2.82 6.96
N ARG A 35 -13.13 2.42 6.19
CA ARG A 35 -12.98 1.67 4.93
C ARG A 35 -12.99 2.53 3.68
N THR A 36 -13.37 3.80 3.77
CA THR A 36 -13.34 4.72 2.62
C THR A 36 -11.94 5.26 2.45
N TRP A 37 -11.32 4.95 1.33
CA TRP A 37 -9.98 5.41 0.96
C TRP A 37 -9.93 5.77 -0.53
N ALA A 38 -8.96 6.56 -0.93
CA ALA A 38 -8.75 6.88 -2.34
C ALA A 38 -7.29 7.23 -2.61
N TYR A 39 -6.88 6.97 -3.85
CA TYR A 39 -5.54 7.31 -4.34
C TYR A 39 -5.55 8.34 -5.49
N THR A 40 -6.72 8.84 -5.86
CA THR A 40 -6.89 9.93 -6.82
C THR A 40 -6.71 11.30 -6.13
N PRO A 41 -6.45 12.40 -6.86
CA PRO A 41 -6.36 13.73 -6.26
C PRO A 41 -7.67 14.17 -5.59
N GLY A 42 -7.56 14.94 -4.50
CA GLY A 42 -8.70 15.54 -3.80
C GLY A 42 -8.58 15.45 -2.28
N PRO A 43 -9.41 16.20 -1.53
CA PRO A 43 -9.36 16.26 -0.08
C PRO A 43 -9.75 14.93 0.58
N ARG A 44 -9.22 14.70 1.78
CA ARG A 44 -9.48 13.54 2.64
C ARG A 44 -9.90 13.98 4.05
N PRO A 45 -10.53 13.09 4.84
CA PRO A 45 -10.75 13.33 6.26
C PRO A 45 -9.43 13.54 7.02
N GLY A 46 -9.48 14.38 8.06
CA GLY A 46 -8.34 14.64 8.93
C GLY A 46 -7.62 15.94 8.63
N LEU A 47 -6.36 16.02 9.01
CA LEU A 47 -5.49 17.19 8.85
C LEU A 47 -4.60 17.06 7.63
N VAL A 48 -4.56 18.08 6.79
CA VAL A 48 -3.67 18.15 5.63
C VAL A 48 -2.25 18.57 6.08
N LEU A 49 -1.23 17.87 5.58
CA LEU A 49 0.16 18.13 5.98
C LEU A 49 0.61 19.54 5.65
N GLY A 50 0.10 20.12 4.56
CA GLY A 50 0.42 21.48 4.14
C GLY A 50 0.12 22.53 5.20
N ASP A 51 -0.94 22.37 6.00
CA ASP A 51 -1.39 23.30 7.04
C ASP A 51 -0.73 23.06 8.40
N LEU A 52 0.01 21.95 8.55
CA LEU A 52 0.69 21.61 9.80
C LEU A 52 2.00 22.40 9.97
N ASP A 53 2.38 22.66 11.21
CA ASP A 53 3.69 23.21 11.51
C ASP A 53 4.81 22.16 11.31
N ARG A 54 6.07 22.59 11.47
CA ARG A 54 7.23 21.73 11.29
C ARG A 54 7.25 20.52 12.24
N ALA A 55 6.84 20.72 13.50
CA ALA A 55 6.87 19.65 14.51
C ALA A 55 5.76 18.63 14.24
N GLN A 56 4.57 19.13 13.90
CA GLN A 56 3.42 18.32 13.54
C GLN A 56 3.69 17.49 12.28
N ARG A 57 4.22 18.11 11.19
CA ARG A 57 4.61 17.38 9.98
C ARG A 57 5.64 16.29 10.27
N LYS A 58 6.66 16.60 11.09
CA LYS A 58 7.65 15.60 11.50
C LYS A 58 7.01 14.44 12.27
N ALA A 59 5.99 14.70 13.08
CA ALA A 59 5.28 13.67 13.81
C ALA A 59 4.45 12.77 12.89
N VAL A 60 3.77 13.31 11.85
CA VAL A 60 3.09 12.49 10.83
C VAL A 60 4.08 11.60 10.08
N HIS A 61 5.24 12.14 9.67
CA HIS A 61 6.31 11.31 9.11
C HIS A 61 6.82 10.25 10.11
N GLY A 62 6.74 10.53 11.41
CA GLY A 62 7.02 9.58 12.48
C GLY A 62 6.02 8.41 12.53
N LEU A 63 4.71 8.67 12.24
CA LEU A 63 3.71 7.60 12.11
C LEU A 63 4.06 6.64 10.97
N LEU A 64 4.44 7.17 9.82
CA LEU A 64 4.88 6.33 8.71
C LEU A 64 6.16 5.55 9.06
N ALA A 65 7.16 6.23 9.63
CA ALA A 65 8.46 5.64 9.91
C ALA A 65 8.45 4.56 11.02
N CYS A 66 7.45 4.55 11.91
CA CYS A 66 7.37 3.52 12.95
C CYS A 66 6.73 2.20 12.47
N VAL A 67 6.04 2.23 11.32
CA VAL A 67 5.40 1.03 10.72
C VAL A 67 6.13 0.58 9.47
N LEU A 68 6.65 1.53 8.68
CA LEU A 68 7.32 1.25 7.42
C LEU A 68 8.80 0.93 7.62
N SER A 69 9.30 -0.01 6.83
CA SER A 69 10.73 -0.21 6.68
C SER A 69 11.40 1.01 6.03
N PRO A 70 12.73 1.17 6.15
CA PRO A 70 13.44 2.29 5.55
C PRO A 70 13.20 2.45 4.05
N HIS A 71 13.11 1.32 3.28
CA HIS A 71 12.89 1.39 1.85
C HIS A 71 11.46 1.84 1.52
N ALA A 72 10.44 1.32 2.20
CA ALA A 72 9.06 1.72 1.98
C ALA A 72 8.79 3.17 2.40
N TYR A 73 9.42 3.62 3.50
CA TYR A 73 9.38 5.02 3.86
C TYR A 73 10.01 5.92 2.79
N ALA A 74 11.15 5.50 2.21
CA ALA A 74 11.77 6.22 1.10
C ALA A 74 10.89 6.23 -0.15
N GLN A 75 10.18 5.12 -0.46
CA GLN A 75 9.18 5.08 -1.54
C GLN A 75 8.04 6.06 -1.27
N ALA A 76 7.41 6.03 -0.09
CA ALA A 76 6.33 6.94 0.29
C ALA A 76 6.75 8.41 0.19
N ALA A 77 7.92 8.78 0.75
CA ALA A 77 8.47 10.13 0.65
C ALA A 77 8.77 10.54 -0.81
N GLY A 78 9.27 9.60 -1.62
CA GLY A 78 9.50 9.81 -3.05
C GLY A 78 8.21 10.02 -3.84
N VAL A 79 7.15 9.28 -3.51
CA VAL A 79 5.80 9.47 -4.08
C VAL A 79 5.26 10.87 -3.75
N MET A 80 5.34 11.28 -2.48
CA MET A 80 4.90 12.62 -2.07
C MET A 80 5.66 13.73 -2.84
N ALA A 81 6.96 13.59 -3.02
CA ALA A 81 7.77 14.56 -3.75
C ALA A 81 7.46 14.61 -5.27
N LEU A 82 6.83 13.58 -5.83
CA LEU A 82 6.43 13.58 -7.24
C LEU A 82 5.24 14.50 -7.53
N GLU A 83 4.46 14.93 -6.54
CA GLU A 83 3.35 15.86 -6.75
C GLU A 83 3.84 17.18 -7.35
N ASP A 84 4.91 17.76 -6.81
CA ASP A 84 5.48 19.01 -7.35
C ASP A 84 6.05 18.80 -8.76
N VAL A 85 6.64 17.63 -9.05
CA VAL A 85 7.13 17.27 -10.38
C VAL A 85 5.99 17.12 -11.39
N LEU A 86 4.88 16.52 -10.94
CA LEU A 86 3.69 16.37 -11.77
C LEU A 86 3.02 17.70 -12.04
N ASP A 87 2.91 18.56 -11.04
CA ASP A 87 2.34 19.91 -11.20
C ASP A 87 3.13 20.75 -12.21
N ASP A 88 4.47 20.74 -12.12
CA ASP A 88 5.34 21.41 -13.11
C ASP A 88 5.09 20.90 -14.54
N ARG A 89 4.97 19.58 -14.72
CA ARG A 89 4.64 18.96 -16.01
C ARG A 89 3.27 19.34 -16.54
N GLU A 90 2.29 19.50 -15.65
CA GLU A 90 0.92 19.93 -15.97
C GLU A 90 0.83 21.46 -16.13
N GLY A 91 1.94 22.19 -15.93
CA GLY A 91 2.04 23.65 -16.07
C GLY A 91 1.37 24.41 -14.93
N GLY A 92 1.39 23.89 -13.71
CA GLY A 92 0.83 24.49 -12.49
C GLY A 92 -0.69 24.64 -12.50
N ARG A 93 -1.39 23.89 -13.37
CA ARG A 93 -2.85 24.08 -13.55
C ARG A 93 -3.69 23.47 -12.47
N ARG A 94 -3.16 22.53 -11.71
CA ARG A 94 -3.87 21.80 -10.67
C ARG A 94 -3.43 22.18 -9.27
N ASP A 95 -2.42 23.04 -9.14
CA ASP A 95 -1.87 23.51 -7.87
C ASP A 95 -1.57 22.35 -6.89
N ARG A 96 -0.89 21.30 -7.42
CA ARG A 96 -0.52 20.14 -6.64
C ARG A 96 0.68 20.45 -5.77
N HIS A 97 0.70 19.88 -4.60
CA HIS A 97 1.78 20.12 -3.65
C HIS A 97 2.13 18.85 -2.86
N GLN A 98 3.43 18.65 -2.56
CA GLN A 98 3.90 17.56 -1.72
C GLN A 98 3.32 17.55 -0.29
N GLY A 99 2.57 18.57 0.10
CA GLY A 99 1.83 18.66 1.34
C GLY A 99 0.37 18.25 1.25
N ASP A 100 -0.13 17.86 0.07
CA ASP A 100 -1.53 17.44 -0.16
C ASP A 100 -1.75 15.98 0.25
N TYR A 101 -1.40 15.70 1.50
CA TYR A 101 -1.61 14.43 2.18
C TYR A 101 -2.32 14.67 3.51
N TRP A 102 -3.22 13.78 3.87
CA TRP A 102 -4.07 13.92 5.05
C TRP A 102 -3.77 12.84 6.06
N THR A 103 -3.92 13.18 7.33
CA THR A 103 -3.78 12.25 8.44
C THR A 103 -5.04 12.26 9.28
N VAL A 104 -5.65 11.08 9.45
CA VAL A 104 -6.78 10.86 10.36
C VAL A 104 -6.39 9.81 11.40
N LEU A 105 -6.81 10.01 12.63
CA LEU A 105 -6.65 9.09 13.74
C LEU A 105 -8.00 8.45 14.09
N LEU A 106 -7.99 7.20 14.48
CA LEU A 106 -9.15 6.40 14.80
C LEU A 106 -9.03 5.91 16.24
N GLY A 107 -9.97 6.28 17.10
CA GLY A 107 -9.93 5.91 18.51
C GLY A 107 -8.79 6.57 19.31
N GLU A 108 -8.46 6.00 20.46
CA GLU A 108 -7.45 6.50 21.40
C GLU A 108 -6.21 5.61 21.42
N PRO A 109 -5.02 6.12 21.03
CA PRO A 109 -3.83 5.31 20.93
C PRO A 109 -3.37 4.74 22.28
N GLY A 110 -3.16 3.42 22.30
CA GLY A 110 -2.68 2.69 23.47
C GLY A 110 -3.73 2.49 24.56
N SER A 111 -5.02 2.65 24.25
CA SER A 111 -6.12 2.14 25.05
C SER A 111 -6.28 0.63 24.87
N ASP A 112 -7.12 0.01 25.70
CA ASP A 112 -7.53 -1.41 25.54
C ASP A 112 -8.53 -1.58 24.37
N GLU A 113 -9.17 -0.49 23.94
CA GLU A 113 -10.05 -0.45 22.78
C GLU A 113 -9.24 -0.37 21.46
N PRO A 114 -9.81 -0.85 20.35
CA PRO A 114 -9.17 -0.70 19.05
C PRO A 114 -8.91 0.75 18.68
N TRP A 115 -7.79 1.00 18.03
CA TRP A 115 -7.41 2.32 17.54
C TRP A 115 -6.55 2.22 16.27
N GLY A 116 -6.28 3.34 15.63
CA GLY A 116 -5.46 3.33 14.43
C GLY A 116 -5.24 4.71 13.85
N TRP A 117 -4.71 4.72 12.63
CA TRP A 117 -4.53 5.95 11.84
C TRP A 117 -4.44 5.62 10.35
N ARG A 118 -4.69 6.62 9.54
CA ARG A 118 -4.41 6.57 8.11
C ARG A 118 -3.70 7.84 7.66
N VAL A 119 -2.68 7.67 6.82
CA VAL A 119 -2.03 8.74 6.05
C VAL A 119 -2.31 8.47 4.59
N GLU A 120 -2.97 9.40 3.91
CA GLU A 120 -3.34 9.22 2.51
C GLU A 120 -3.38 10.53 1.72
N GLY A 121 -3.28 10.40 0.41
CA GLY A 121 -3.40 11.48 -0.56
C GLY A 121 -3.31 10.91 -1.98
N HIS A 122 -2.91 11.74 -2.92
CA HIS A 122 -2.68 11.24 -4.28
C HIS A 122 -1.50 10.25 -4.28
N HIS A 123 -1.74 9.05 -4.80
CA HIS A 123 -0.75 7.97 -4.92
C HIS A 123 -0.18 7.39 -3.62
N LEU A 124 -0.74 7.71 -2.47
CA LEU A 124 -0.35 7.13 -1.18
C LEU A 124 -1.60 6.83 -0.35
N SER A 125 -1.70 5.61 0.19
CA SER A 125 -2.61 5.29 1.28
C SER A 125 -2.00 4.19 2.16
N VAL A 126 -1.77 4.53 3.43
CA VAL A 126 -1.28 3.62 4.47
C VAL A 126 -2.27 3.67 5.62
N SER A 127 -2.99 2.59 5.84
CA SER A 127 -3.96 2.42 6.93
C SER A 127 -3.39 1.47 7.98
N VAL A 128 -3.42 1.88 9.24
CA VAL A 128 -2.97 1.06 10.37
C VAL A 128 -4.10 0.97 11.40
N VAL A 129 -4.42 -0.25 11.81
CA VAL A 129 -5.37 -0.53 12.89
C VAL A 129 -4.70 -1.45 13.90
N VAL A 130 -4.85 -1.15 15.18
CA VAL A 130 -4.33 -1.90 16.31
C VAL A 130 -5.51 -2.38 17.17
N ALA A 131 -5.56 -3.66 17.47
CA ALA A 131 -6.53 -4.26 18.39
C ALA A 131 -5.91 -5.52 19.04
N ASP A 132 -6.15 -5.71 20.32
CA ASP A 132 -5.73 -6.88 21.11
C ASP A 132 -4.23 -7.24 20.91
N GLY A 133 -3.38 -6.22 20.88
CA GLY A 133 -1.95 -6.41 20.71
C GLY A 133 -1.48 -6.79 19.30
N ARG A 134 -2.34 -6.74 18.30
CA ARG A 134 -2.06 -7.03 16.89
C ARG A 134 -2.18 -5.78 16.03
N VAL A 135 -1.48 -5.78 14.90
CA VAL A 135 -1.47 -4.66 13.92
C VAL A 135 -1.93 -5.16 12.57
N SER A 136 -2.87 -4.46 11.95
CA SER A 136 -3.17 -4.56 10.51
C SER A 136 -2.67 -3.30 9.82
N ALA A 137 -1.93 -3.46 8.71
CA ALA A 137 -1.39 -2.35 7.92
C ALA A 137 -1.84 -2.45 6.45
N THR A 138 -3.02 -2.96 6.19
CA THR A 138 -3.62 -3.07 4.86
C THR A 138 -5.01 -2.43 4.81
N PRO A 139 -5.45 -1.96 3.62
CA PRO A 139 -4.71 -1.89 2.37
C PRO A 139 -3.49 -0.99 2.45
N PHE A 140 -2.40 -1.37 1.73
CA PHE A 140 -1.21 -0.55 1.58
C PHE A 140 -1.03 -0.23 0.10
N PHE A 141 -1.25 1.02 -0.26
CA PHE A 141 -1.19 1.50 -1.65
C PHE A 141 -0.07 2.50 -1.86
N LEU A 142 0.65 2.33 -2.96
CA LEU A 142 1.57 3.31 -3.51
C LEU A 142 1.32 3.47 -5.01
N GLY A 143 1.39 4.70 -5.50
CA GLY A 143 1.40 5.04 -6.92
C GLY A 143 2.53 5.98 -7.26
N ALA A 144 2.78 6.18 -8.54
CA ALA A 144 3.78 7.13 -9.02
C ALA A 144 3.39 7.70 -10.38
N ASN A 145 3.23 9.00 -10.47
CA ASN A 145 3.05 9.72 -11.72
C ASN A 145 3.88 11.03 -11.68
N PRO A 146 4.92 11.15 -12.50
CA PRO A 146 5.45 10.13 -13.41
C PRO A 146 6.07 8.93 -12.66
N ALA A 147 5.86 7.71 -13.17
CA ALA A 147 6.50 6.54 -12.58
C ALA A 147 8.02 6.64 -12.62
N ARG A 148 8.54 7.38 -13.62
CA ARG A 148 9.97 7.58 -13.84
C ARG A 148 10.28 9.02 -14.23
N VAL A 149 11.18 9.64 -13.47
CA VAL A 149 11.80 10.93 -13.80
C VAL A 149 13.16 10.70 -14.42
N THR A 150 13.43 11.35 -15.57
CA THR A 150 14.69 11.17 -16.31
C THR A 150 15.43 12.48 -16.51
N TYR A 151 16.76 12.39 -16.52
CA TYR A 151 17.65 13.47 -16.92
C TYR A 151 18.61 12.98 -18.00
N ARG A 152 18.58 13.56 -19.18
CA ARG A 152 19.42 13.17 -20.35
C ARG A 152 19.38 11.67 -20.62
N GLY A 153 18.17 11.07 -20.60
CA GLY A 153 17.94 9.65 -20.85
C GLY A 153 18.31 8.71 -19.69
N ARG A 154 18.73 9.23 -18.54
CA ARG A 154 19.03 8.44 -17.34
C ARG A 154 17.94 8.63 -16.30
N THR A 155 17.45 7.54 -15.71
CA THR A 155 16.50 7.58 -14.61
C THR A 155 17.15 8.16 -13.36
N VAL A 156 16.55 9.21 -12.80
CA VAL A 156 16.99 9.85 -11.54
C VAL A 156 16.05 9.59 -10.37
N SER A 157 14.78 9.26 -10.66
CA SER A 157 13.81 8.81 -9.66
C SER A 157 12.86 7.80 -10.27
N GLN A 158 12.58 6.73 -9.56
CA GLN A 158 11.58 5.70 -9.89
C GLN A 158 11.21 4.95 -8.59
N PRO A 159 10.26 5.48 -7.79
CA PRO A 159 9.93 4.92 -6.48
C PRO A 159 9.49 3.45 -6.53
N LEU A 160 8.70 3.06 -7.54
CA LEU A 160 8.16 1.70 -7.70
C LEU A 160 8.96 0.85 -8.71
N ARG A 161 10.28 1.04 -8.75
CA ARG A 161 11.13 0.33 -9.71
C ARG A 161 11.21 -1.17 -9.44
N LEU A 162 11.35 -1.55 -8.18
CA LEU A 162 11.59 -2.96 -7.81
C LEU A 162 10.33 -3.80 -7.96
N GLU A 163 9.14 -3.24 -7.79
CA GLU A 163 7.87 -3.88 -8.08
C GLU A 163 7.81 -4.39 -9.52
N GLU A 164 8.19 -3.54 -10.46
CA GLU A 164 8.24 -3.91 -11.87
C GLU A 164 9.38 -4.88 -12.18
N GLU A 165 10.60 -4.59 -11.73
CA GLU A 165 11.79 -5.36 -12.08
C GLU A 165 11.75 -6.79 -11.56
N LEU A 166 11.36 -7.00 -10.29
CA LEU A 166 11.27 -8.33 -9.69
C LEU A 166 10.19 -9.20 -10.35
N ALA A 167 9.03 -8.62 -10.68
CA ALA A 167 7.97 -9.34 -11.38
C ALA A 167 8.39 -9.70 -12.82
N ARG A 168 9.12 -8.83 -13.52
CA ARG A 168 9.69 -9.12 -14.83
C ARG A 168 10.77 -10.21 -14.76
N GLU A 169 11.65 -10.14 -13.76
CA GLU A 169 12.68 -11.19 -13.54
C GLU A 169 12.02 -12.55 -13.33
N LEU A 170 10.97 -12.61 -12.51
CA LEU A 170 10.19 -13.84 -12.34
C LEU A 170 9.62 -14.34 -13.68
N LEU A 171 8.96 -13.47 -14.44
CA LEU A 171 8.35 -13.82 -15.72
C LEU A 171 9.40 -14.27 -16.75
N ASP A 172 10.55 -13.60 -16.81
CA ASP A 172 11.65 -13.92 -17.75
C ASP A 172 12.37 -15.22 -17.38
N ARG A 173 12.40 -15.57 -16.07
CA ARG A 173 13.03 -16.81 -15.58
C ARG A 173 12.18 -18.04 -15.85
N MET A 174 10.85 -17.88 -16.00
CA MET A 174 9.94 -19.00 -16.23
C MET A 174 10.23 -19.74 -17.55
N GLY A 175 10.21 -21.07 -17.49
CA GLY A 175 10.18 -21.90 -18.70
C GLY A 175 8.89 -21.69 -19.50
N ARG A 176 8.91 -22.06 -20.78
CA ARG A 176 7.81 -21.80 -21.73
C ARG A 176 6.42 -22.19 -21.19
N THR A 177 6.29 -23.35 -20.56
CA THR A 177 5.02 -23.86 -20.04
C THR A 177 4.51 -22.98 -18.89
N ALA A 178 5.36 -22.71 -17.89
CA ALA A 178 4.98 -21.88 -16.75
C ALA A 178 4.65 -20.43 -17.18
N ARG A 179 5.45 -19.86 -18.07
CA ARG A 179 5.19 -18.54 -18.65
C ARG A 179 3.86 -18.49 -19.41
N GLY A 180 3.50 -19.55 -20.15
CA GLY A 180 2.22 -19.64 -20.85
C GLY A 180 1.02 -19.74 -19.89
N LEU A 181 1.21 -20.25 -18.67
CA LEU A 181 0.20 -20.23 -17.63
C LEU A 181 0.13 -18.87 -16.90
N ALA A 182 1.29 -18.24 -16.72
CA ALA A 182 1.38 -16.93 -16.04
C ALA A 182 0.77 -15.80 -16.86
N VAL A 183 1.00 -15.77 -18.19
CA VAL A 183 0.45 -14.74 -19.08
C VAL A 183 -0.98 -15.10 -19.45
N VAL A 184 -1.95 -14.47 -18.77
CA VAL A 184 -3.38 -14.80 -18.89
C VAL A 184 -4.13 -13.91 -19.89
N SER A 185 -3.52 -12.82 -20.35
CA SER A 185 -4.06 -11.90 -21.36
C SER A 185 -2.94 -11.10 -22.02
N ASP A 186 -3.10 -10.75 -23.29
CA ASP A 186 -2.24 -9.81 -24.02
C ASP A 186 -2.66 -8.34 -23.81
N GLN A 187 -3.83 -8.10 -23.22
CA GLN A 187 -4.35 -6.78 -22.87
C GLN A 187 -4.39 -6.65 -21.35
N PRO A 188 -3.74 -5.63 -20.77
CA PRO A 188 -3.87 -5.33 -19.36
C PRO A 188 -5.21 -4.63 -19.07
N PRO A 189 -5.69 -4.64 -17.80
CA PRO A 189 -6.78 -3.77 -17.37
C PRO A 189 -6.32 -2.30 -17.41
N PRO A 190 -7.26 -1.34 -17.39
CA PRO A 190 -6.89 0.09 -17.39
C PRO A 190 -6.33 0.60 -16.06
N ASP A 191 -6.49 -0.15 -14.98
CA ASP A 191 -6.05 0.14 -13.60
C ASP A 191 -6.08 -1.16 -12.77
N LEU A 192 -5.81 -1.08 -11.46
CA LEU A 192 -5.96 -2.19 -10.52
C LEU A 192 -7.39 -2.74 -10.56
N TYR A 193 -7.56 -4.06 -10.51
CA TYR A 193 -8.90 -4.67 -10.47
C TYR A 193 -9.69 -4.28 -9.23
N THR A 194 -9.02 -4.14 -8.07
CA THR A 194 -9.68 -3.77 -6.83
C THR A 194 -9.83 -2.27 -6.65
N GLY A 195 -9.19 -1.44 -7.48
CA GLY A 195 -9.27 0.02 -7.37
C GLY A 195 -9.12 0.48 -5.92
N ASN A 196 -10.04 1.35 -5.49
CA ASN A 196 -10.18 1.80 -4.11
C ASN A 196 -11.41 1.18 -3.40
N ASP A 197 -11.83 -0.01 -3.81
CA ASP A 197 -12.93 -0.71 -3.18
C ASP A 197 -12.68 -0.93 -1.68
N SER A 198 -13.72 -0.75 -0.87
CA SER A 198 -13.66 -0.96 0.57
C SER A 198 -13.45 -2.42 0.96
N ARG A 199 -13.67 -3.35 0.06
CA ARG A 199 -13.46 -4.79 0.23
C ARG A 199 -12.94 -5.43 -1.03
N VAL A 200 -12.05 -6.40 -0.88
CA VAL A 200 -11.66 -7.28 -1.99
C VAL A 200 -12.84 -8.18 -2.33
N GLY A 201 -13.39 -8.01 -3.51
CA GLY A 201 -14.46 -8.87 -4.01
C GLY A 201 -13.98 -10.28 -4.35
N ASP A 202 -14.91 -11.09 -4.89
CA ASP A 202 -14.53 -12.42 -5.41
C ASP A 202 -13.80 -12.28 -6.74
N ILE A 203 -12.48 -12.48 -6.70
CA ILE A 203 -11.63 -12.49 -7.87
C ILE A 203 -11.17 -13.94 -8.09
N GLU A 204 -11.52 -14.50 -9.27
CA GLU A 204 -11.08 -15.84 -9.63
C GLU A 204 -9.54 -15.91 -9.68
N PRO A 205 -8.91 -16.84 -8.96
CA PRO A 205 -7.47 -17.05 -9.06
C PRO A 205 -7.07 -17.51 -10.47
N ARG A 206 -6.10 -16.81 -11.05
CA ARG A 206 -5.58 -17.12 -12.40
C ARG A 206 -4.07 -17.08 -12.40
N GLY A 207 -3.48 -17.71 -13.40
CA GLY A 207 -2.05 -17.72 -13.61
C GLY A 207 -1.36 -18.97 -13.10
N VAL A 208 -0.05 -18.90 -12.97
CA VAL A 208 0.80 -20.03 -12.57
C VAL A 208 0.85 -20.17 -11.06
N THR A 209 0.82 -21.41 -10.58
CA THR A 209 0.97 -21.75 -9.16
C THR A 209 2.42 -22.16 -8.82
N PRO A 210 2.85 -22.10 -7.53
CA PRO A 210 4.17 -22.53 -7.10
C PRO A 210 4.51 -23.98 -7.48
N ALA A 211 3.52 -24.89 -7.52
CA ALA A 211 3.71 -26.27 -7.93
C ALA A 211 4.07 -26.44 -9.42
N GLN A 212 3.76 -25.44 -10.24
CA GLN A 212 4.03 -25.42 -11.69
C GLN A 212 5.33 -24.68 -12.03
N LEU A 213 6.04 -24.14 -11.04
CA LEU A 213 7.31 -23.45 -11.18
C LEU A 213 8.50 -24.36 -10.85
N ASP A 214 9.63 -24.13 -11.52
CA ASP A 214 10.89 -24.69 -11.07
C ASP A 214 11.35 -24.04 -9.74
N ARG A 215 12.33 -24.64 -9.08
CA ARG A 215 12.81 -24.16 -7.77
C ARG A 215 13.26 -22.69 -7.81
N ALA A 216 13.91 -22.25 -8.88
CA ALA A 216 14.43 -20.90 -9.00
C ALA A 216 13.30 -19.89 -9.22
N SER A 217 12.36 -20.16 -10.13
CA SER A 217 11.19 -19.31 -10.36
C SER A 217 10.27 -19.26 -9.15
N ARG A 218 10.10 -20.38 -8.42
CA ARG A 218 9.38 -20.40 -7.15
C ARG A 218 10.06 -19.50 -6.10
N GLY A 219 11.40 -19.55 -6.02
CA GLY A 219 12.16 -18.65 -5.13
C GLY A 219 11.95 -17.17 -5.46
N LEU A 220 11.90 -16.81 -6.75
CA LEU A 220 11.61 -15.42 -7.18
C LEU A 220 10.18 -15.00 -6.85
N LEU A 221 9.18 -15.89 -7.00
CA LEU A 221 7.80 -15.57 -6.59
C LEU A 221 7.71 -15.30 -5.09
N VAL A 222 8.32 -16.17 -4.27
CA VAL A 222 8.37 -15.98 -2.81
C VAL A 222 9.13 -14.70 -2.46
N GLY A 223 10.24 -14.42 -3.14
CA GLY A 223 11.00 -13.18 -2.97
C GLY A 223 10.20 -11.93 -3.32
N LEU A 224 9.38 -11.99 -4.38
CA LEU A 224 8.51 -10.88 -4.77
C LEU A 224 7.40 -10.65 -3.71
N VAL A 225 6.76 -11.71 -3.19
CA VAL A 225 5.81 -11.59 -2.08
C VAL A 225 6.50 -10.98 -0.87
N ARG A 226 7.67 -11.51 -0.48
CA ARG A 226 8.44 -10.99 0.67
C ARG A 226 8.77 -9.51 0.50
N PHE A 227 9.17 -9.07 -0.70
CA PHE A 227 9.45 -7.67 -0.99
C PHE A 227 8.26 -6.73 -0.68
N TYR A 228 7.03 -7.18 -0.96
CA TYR A 228 5.83 -6.41 -0.60
C TYR A 228 5.59 -6.37 0.91
N LEU A 229 5.77 -7.49 1.59
CA LEU A 229 5.60 -7.54 3.05
C LEU A 229 6.70 -6.77 3.78
N ASP A 230 7.94 -6.80 3.27
CA ASP A 230 9.07 -6.03 3.77
C ASP A 230 8.91 -4.50 3.64
N ARG A 231 7.79 -4.03 3.10
CA ARG A 231 7.38 -2.63 3.25
C ARG A 231 7.10 -2.28 4.70
N LEU A 232 6.70 -3.24 5.51
CA LEU A 232 6.53 -3.07 6.94
C LEU A 232 7.85 -3.26 7.70
N HIS A 233 7.87 -2.83 8.94
CA HIS A 233 8.94 -3.19 9.87
C HIS A 233 9.05 -4.71 9.99
N SER A 234 10.29 -5.23 10.23
CA SER A 234 10.60 -6.65 10.16
C SER A 234 9.65 -7.54 10.97
N ASP A 235 9.32 -7.14 12.20
CA ASP A 235 8.47 -7.93 13.09
C ASP A 235 7.06 -8.15 12.48
N LEU A 236 6.47 -7.09 11.89
CA LEU A 236 5.17 -7.17 11.21
C LEU A 236 5.27 -7.93 9.89
N ALA A 237 6.34 -7.70 9.14
CA ALA A 237 6.59 -8.39 7.87
C ALA A 237 6.77 -9.90 8.06
N ASP A 238 7.45 -10.32 9.13
CA ASP A 238 7.65 -11.72 9.46
C ASP A 238 6.33 -12.38 9.89
N GLU A 239 5.53 -11.71 10.75
CA GLU A 239 4.21 -12.21 11.16
C GLU A 239 3.27 -12.40 9.96
N GLU A 240 3.20 -11.41 9.05
CA GLU A 240 2.40 -11.50 7.83
C GLU A 240 2.89 -12.62 6.90
N PHE A 241 4.21 -12.78 6.75
CA PHE A 241 4.78 -13.81 5.88
C PHE A 241 4.53 -15.22 6.41
N ASP A 242 4.70 -15.43 7.72
CA ASP A 242 4.51 -16.73 8.37
C ASP A 242 3.05 -17.19 8.35
N ALA A 243 2.10 -16.25 8.24
CA ALA A 243 0.68 -16.54 8.10
C ALA A 243 0.26 -16.99 6.69
N LEU A 244 1.14 -16.86 5.67
CA LEU A 244 0.79 -17.17 4.28
C LEU A 244 0.87 -18.65 3.95
N ASP A 245 -0.13 -19.15 3.22
CA ASP A 245 -0.05 -20.43 2.51
C ASP A 245 0.59 -20.20 1.11
N LEU A 246 1.92 -20.29 1.08
CA LEU A 246 2.70 -20.03 -0.12
C LEU A 246 2.41 -21.05 -1.26
N ASP A 247 1.89 -22.23 -0.96
CA ASP A 247 1.58 -23.25 -1.97
C ASP A 247 0.28 -22.94 -2.72
N ARG A 248 -0.56 -22.09 -2.18
CA ARG A 248 -1.84 -21.67 -2.78
C ARG A 248 -1.78 -20.32 -3.48
N LEU A 249 -0.59 -19.80 -3.74
CA LEU A 249 -0.41 -18.58 -4.51
C LEU A 249 -0.67 -18.81 -6.00
N HIS A 250 -1.12 -17.75 -6.66
CA HIS A 250 -1.24 -17.66 -8.13
C HIS A 250 -0.56 -16.36 -8.58
N PHE A 251 0.28 -16.46 -9.59
CA PHE A 251 0.88 -15.29 -10.24
C PHE A 251 0.34 -15.16 -11.66
N ALA A 252 -0.30 -14.03 -11.95
CA ALA A 252 -0.87 -13.72 -13.25
C ALA A 252 -0.27 -12.44 -13.82
N TRP A 253 0.02 -12.46 -15.11
CA TRP A 253 0.50 -11.33 -15.90
C TRP A 253 -0.47 -11.01 -17.03
N GLN A 254 -0.71 -9.73 -17.30
CA GLN A 254 -1.51 -9.26 -18.42
C GLN A 254 -0.80 -8.09 -19.13
N GLY A 255 -0.90 -8.07 -20.46
CA GLY A 255 -0.24 -7.09 -21.29
C GLY A 255 1.16 -7.51 -21.74
N SER A 256 1.92 -6.56 -22.26
CA SER A 256 3.22 -6.80 -22.86
C SER A 256 4.29 -7.15 -21.82
N ALA A 257 5.08 -8.16 -22.11
CA ALA A 257 6.30 -8.45 -21.35
C ALA A 257 7.50 -7.57 -21.72
N SER A 258 7.38 -6.72 -22.74
CA SER A 258 8.46 -5.82 -23.17
C SER A 258 8.66 -4.68 -22.17
N ARG A 259 9.93 -4.33 -21.88
CA ARG A 259 10.24 -3.19 -21.02
C ARG A 259 9.71 -1.89 -21.60
N GLY A 260 9.13 -1.04 -20.77
CA GLY A 260 8.54 0.24 -21.17
C GLY A 260 7.16 0.13 -21.83
N ALA A 261 6.55 -1.05 -21.85
CA ALA A 261 5.17 -1.25 -22.27
C ALA A 261 4.25 -1.45 -21.06
N GLY A 262 3.00 -0.98 -21.22
CA GLY A 262 1.97 -1.13 -20.20
C GLY A 262 1.68 -2.59 -19.88
N HIS A 263 1.55 -2.91 -18.59
CA HIS A 263 1.24 -4.24 -18.10
C HIS A 263 0.62 -4.18 -16.72
N TYR A 264 0.04 -5.30 -16.35
CA TYR A 264 -0.52 -5.55 -15.03
C TYR A 264 -0.03 -6.91 -14.54
N TYR A 265 0.25 -7.04 -13.25
CA TYR A 265 0.39 -8.34 -12.63
C TYR A 265 -0.35 -8.43 -11.30
N ARG A 266 -0.66 -9.67 -10.92
CA ARG A 266 -1.33 -9.99 -9.66
C ARG A 266 -0.70 -11.20 -9.02
N ILE A 267 -0.52 -11.14 -7.69
CA ILE A 267 -0.24 -12.31 -6.85
C ILE A 267 -1.45 -12.47 -5.93
N GLN A 268 -2.07 -13.63 -5.97
CA GLN A 268 -3.27 -13.91 -5.21
C GLN A 268 -3.14 -15.22 -4.44
N GLY A 269 -3.44 -15.17 -3.16
CA GLY A 269 -3.58 -16.32 -2.26
C GLY A 269 -4.94 -16.29 -1.55
N PRO A 270 -5.17 -17.20 -0.58
CA PRO A 270 -6.39 -17.20 0.22
C PRO A 270 -6.66 -15.86 0.91
N GLU A 271 -5.64 -15.27 1.55
CA GLU A 271 -5.72 -14.01 2.28
C GLU A 271 -4.90 -12.89 1.64
N LEU A 272 -3.98 -13.19 0.74
CA LEU A 272 -3.10 -12.22 0.09
C LEU A 272 -3.66 -11.78 -1.25
N LEU A 273 -3.64 -10.48 -1.51
CA LEU A 273 -3.77 -9.91 -2.84
C LEU A 273 -2.73 -8.80 -3.04
N ILE A 274 -1.91 -8.96 -4.06
CA ILE A 274 -0.98 -7.95 -4.54
C ILE A 274 -1.34 -7.64 -5.98
N GLU A 275 -1.45 -6.37 -6.32
CA GLU A 275 -1.68 -5.89 -7.68
C GLU A 275 -0.65 -4.82 -8.03
N TYR A 276 -0.27 -4.78 -9.28
CA TYR A 276 0.55 -3.72 -9.89
C TYR A 276 0.06 -3.47 -11.31
N ASP A 277 -0.02 -2.22 -11.69
CA ASP A 277 -0.21 -1.79 -13.06
C ASP A 277 0.68 -0.59 -13.41
N ASN A 278 0.95 -0.40 -14.73
CA ASN A 278 1.54 0.81 -15.28
C ASN A 278 0.95 1.14 -16.66
N THR A 279 -0.35 0.97 -16.79
CA THR A 279 -1.01 0.97 -18.10
C THR A 279 -1.25 2.35 -18.68
N ASP A 280 -1.15 3.41 -17.89
CA ASP A 280 -1.39 4.80 -18.27
C ASP A 280 -0.10 5.57 -18.60
N ASN A 281 -0.22 6.72 -19.29
CA ASN A 281 0.89 7.64 -19.64
C ASN A 281 2.08 6.94 -20.33
N GLU A 282 1.82 6.07 -21.31
CA GLU A 282 2.87 5.33 -22.02
C GLU A 282 3.77 4.52 -21.06
N ALA A 283 3.15 3.81 -20.12
CA ALA A 283 3.81 3.07 -19.04
C ALA A 283 4.65 3.94 -18.09
N ASN A 284 4.28 5.21 -17.94
CA ASN A 284 4.93 6.16 -17.02
C ASN A 284 4.00 6.65 -15.90
N HIS A 285 3.00 5.85 -15.54
CA HIS A 285 2.11 6.02 -14.42
C HIS A 285 1.88 4.64 -13.82
N ALA A 286 2.25 4.42 -12.58
CA ALA A 286 2.18 3.10 -11.95
C ALA A 286 1.37 3.14 -10.66
N HIS A 287 0.61 2.07 -10.42
CA HIS A 287 -0.10 1.81 -9.18
C HIS A 287 0.26 0.45 -8.63
N THR A 288 0.29 0.32 -7.32
CA THR A 288 0.46 -0.96 -6.67
C THR A 288 -0.24 -0.99 -5.31
N VAL A 289 -0.86 -2.10 -5.00
CA VAL A 289 -1.54 -2.31 -3.73
C VAL A 289 -1.23 -3.70 -3.17
N TRP A 290 -1.08 -3.77 -1.85
CA TRP A 290 -1.12 -5.00 -1.08
C TRP A 290 -2.33 -4.96 -0.16
N ARG A 291 -3.11 -6.04 -0.19
CA ARG A 291 -4.37 -6.19 0.56
C ARG A 291 -4.45 -7.55 1.25
N ARG A 292 -5.17 -7.58 2.38
CA ARG A 292 -5.63 -8.82 3.02
C ARG A 292 -7.12 -8.97 2.76
N ARG A 293 -7.54 -10.10 2.19
CA ARG A 293 -8.92 -10.28 1.75
C ARG A 293 -9.95 -10.18 2.87
N SER A 294 -9.63 -10.68 4.06
CA SER A 294 -10.49 -10.61 5.25
C SER A 294 -10.05 -9.59 6.29
N GLY A 295 -8.80 -9.11 6.22
CA GLY A 295 -8.16 -8.30 7.26
C GLY A 295 -7.88 -6.85 6.89
N ASP A 296 -8.27 -6.39 5.69
CA ASP A 296 -8.12 -4.99 5.31
C ASP A 296 -8.82 -4.07 6.34
N PHE A 297 -8.19 -2.94 6.63
CA PHE A 297 -8.67 -1.97 7.62
C PHE A 297 -8.84 -2.54 9.03
N GLY A 298 -8.19 -3.67 9.35
CA GLY A 298 -8.30 -4.36 10.63
C GLY A 298 -9.63 -5.06 10.86
N ASP A 299 -10.39 -5.39 9.82
CA ASP A 299 -11.73 -5.98 9.95
C ASP A 299 -11.73 -7.29 10.73
N ASP A 300 -10.74 -8.16 10.52
CA ASP A 300 -10.56 -9.41 11.27
C ASP A 300 -10.22 -9.17 12.75
N LEU A 301 -9.37 -8.18 13.02
CA LEU A 301 -8.98 -7.80 14.39
C LEU A 301 -10.17 -7.23 15.16
N LEU A 302 -10.91 -6.30 14.54
CA LEU A 302 -12.10 -5.72 15.16
C LEU A 302 -13.22 -6.73 15.37
N ALA A 303 -13.39 -7.69 14.45
CA ALA A 303 -14.36 -8.76 14.61
C ALA A 303 -13.99 -9.69 15.79
N ALA A 304 -12.71 -10.03 15.93
CA ALA A 304 -12.20 -10.84 17.05
C ALA A 304 -12.37 -10.11 18.38
N HIS A 305 -11.98 -8.84 18.46
CA HIS A 305 -12.16 -8.00 19.64
C HIS A 305 -13.62 -7.94 20.10
N ARG A 306 -14.54 -7.61 19.17
CA ARG A 306 -15.99 -7.56 19.47
C ARG A 306 -16.55 -8.90 19.94
N ALA A 307 -16.01 -10.02 19.45
CA ALA A 307 -16.42 -11.34 19.91
C ALA A 307 -15.94 -11.62 21.34
N ALA A 308 -14.71 -11.24 21.69
CA ALA A 308 -14.16 -11.40 23.03
C ALA A 308 -14.93 -10.59 24.08
N VAL A 309 -15.19 -9.31 23.82
CA VAL A 309 -15.92 -8.40 24.74
C VAL A 309 -17.37 -8.83 24.99
N ARG A 310 -18.03 -9.53 24.03
CA ARG A 310 -19.40 -10.03 24.23
C ARG A 310 -19.50 -11.26 25.13
N HIS A 311 -18.40 -11.88 25.48
CA HIS A 311 -18.35 -13.08 26.35
C HIS A 311 -17.93 -12.75 27.79
N GLU A 312 -17.60 -11.48 28.10
CA GLU A 312 -17.42 -10.96 29.46
C GLU A 312 -18.72 -10.28 29.95
#